data_bcfd6b0958719e970d2b6c5539366d26
#
_entry.id   bcfd6b0958719e970d2b6c5539366d26
#
_cell.length_a   1.000
_cell.length_b   1.000
_cell.length_c   1.000
_cell.angle_alpha   90.00
_cell.angle_beta   90.00
_cell.angle_gamma   90.00
#
_symmetry.space_group_name_H-M   'P 1'
#
loop_
_entity.id
_entity.type
_entity.pdbx_description
1 polymer ?
#
loop_
_entity_poly.entity_id
_entity_poly.type
_entity_poly.pdbx_seq_one_letter_code
_entity_poly.pdbx_strand_id
1 'polypeptide(L)'
;MSMLFQSGALFTDMNVFENVAFPLREHTNLPEALIRTTVMMKLEAVGLRGAASLMPSELSGGMARRAALARAIALDPELIMFDEPFVGQDPITMGVLVKLIDELNHALGVTCVVVSHDVPEVLSIADYAYIVAEQKVIAQGSAQELQDNPDRQVRQFLDGIADGPVPFRFPAGDYQDDLLGRGN
;
A
#
# COMPACT_ATOMS: atom_id res chain seq x y z
N MET A 1 14.30 -8.02 2.72
CA MET A 1 13.45 -6.85 2.45
C MET A 1 12.75 -7.04 1.11
N SER A 2 11.47 -6.75 1.04
CA SER A 2 10.69 -6.78 -0.20
C SER A 2 9.84 -5.52 -0.34
N MET A 3 9.27 -5.30 -1.53
CA MET A 3 8.43 -4.14 -1.83
C MET A 3 7.23 -4.56 -2.66
N LEU A 4 6.06 -4.06 -2.28
CA LEU A 4 4.83 -4.13 -3.05
C LEU A 4 4.55 -2.75 -3.67
N PHE A 5 4.65 -2.67 -4.98
CA PHE A 5 4.35 -1.47 -5.75
C PHE A 5 2.85 -1.27 -5.95
N GLN A 6 2.42 -0.05 -6.15
CA GLN A 6 1.03 0.34 -6.39
C GLN A 6 0.35 -0.47 -7.51
N SER A 7 1.05 -0.76 -8.61
CA SER A 7 0.52 -1.58 -9.71
C SER A 7 0.60 -3.10 -9.46
N GLY A 8 1.22 -3.53 -8.35
CA GLY A 8 1.60 -4.93 -8.09
C GLY A 8 2.79 -5.41 -8.92
N ALA A 9 3.11 -4.78 -10.04
CA ALA A 9 4.24 -5.06 -10.94
C ALA A 9 4.46 -6.57 -11.22
N LEU A 10 3.38 -7.31 -11.49
CA LEU A 10 3.48 -8.72 -11.91
C LEU A 10 4.12 -8.83 -13.30
N PHE A 11 4.93 -9.85 -13.50
CA PHE A 11 5.42 -10.21 -14.83
C PHE A 11 4.25 -10.71 -15.67
N THR A 12 3.98 -10.04 -16.77
CA THR A 12 2.77 -10.27 -17.59
C THR A 12 2.83 -11.52 -18.46
N ASP A 13 4.02 -12.05 -18.67
CA ASP A 13 4.33 -13.27 -19.44
C ASP A 13 4.44 -14.53 -18.55
N MET A 14 4.23 -14.39 -17.23
CA MET A 14 4.25 -15.45 -16.24
C MET A 14 2.89 -15.58 -15.58
N ASN A 15 2.42 -16.81 -15.32
CA ASN A 15 1.23 -17.04 -14.53
C ASN A 15 1.45 -16.67 -13.04
N VAL A 16 0.40 -16.76 -12.22
CA VAL A 16 0.46 -16.41 -10.78
C VAL A 16 1.49 -17.28 -10.05
N PHE A 17 1.53 -18.58 -10.31
CA PHE A 17 2.50 -19.48 -9.69
C PHE A 17 3.93 -19.06 -10.03
N GLU A 18 4.24 -18.83 -11.30
CA GLU A 18 5.56 -18.44 -11.78
C GLU A 18 5.99 -17.08 -11.22
N ASN A 19 5.08 -16.12 -11.10
CA ASN A 19 5.34 -14.83 -10.45
C ASN A 19 5.81 -15.00 -9.00
N VAL A 20 5.16 -15.88 -8.23
CA VAL A 20 5.51 -16.13 -6.83
C VAL A 20 6.76 -17.02 -6.72
N ALA A 21 6.98 -17.95 -7.65
CA ALA A 21 8.15 -18.81 -7.69
C ALA A 21 9.43 -18.06 -8.08
N PHE A 22 9.29 -17.00 -8.88
CA PHE A 22 10.42 -16.26 -9.46
C PHE A 22 11.48 -15.85 -8.41
N PRO A 23 11.16 -15.13 -7.33
CA PRO A 23 12.17 -14.76 -6.34
C PRO A 23 12.81 -15.97 -5.65
N LEU A 24 12.09 -17.06 -5.47
CA LEU A 24 12.65 -18.29 -4.88
C LEU A 24 13.69 -18.92 -5.80
N ARG A 25 13.42 -18.97 -7.11
CA ARG A 25 14.38 -19.52 -8.09
C ARG A 25 15.60 -18.64 -8.26
N GLU A 26 15.43 -17.32 -8.26
CA GLU A 26 16.52 -16.36 -8.47
C GLU A 26 17.45 -16.23 -7.25
N HIS A 27 16.91 -16.35 -6.04
CA HIS A 27 17.65 -16.03 -4.81
C HIS A 27 17.92 -17.22 -3.90
N THR A 28 17.49 -18.44 -4.28
CA THR A 28 17.73 -19.64 -3.49
C THR A 28 18.16 -20.81 -4.38
N ASN A 29 18.75 -21.83 -3.74
CA ASN A 29 19.08 -23.11 -4.37
C ASN A 29 18.07 -24.20 -3.97
N LEU A 30 16.82 -23.85 -3.68
CA LEU A 30 15.80 -24.80 -3.27
C LEU A 30 15.43 -25.75 -4.43
N PRO A 31 15.26 -27.04 -4.16
CA PRO A 31 14.71 -27.97 -5.13
C PRO A 31 13.29 -27.54 -5.58
N GLU A 32 12.96 -27.78 -6.85
CA GLU A 32 11.66 -27.35 -7.42
C GLU A 32 10.43 -27.88 -6.64
N ALA A 33 10.55 -29.07 -6.04
CA ALA A 33 9.49 -29.59 -5.17
C ALA A 33 9.22 -28.73 -3.93
N LEU A 34 10.27 -28.15 -3.33
CA LEU A 34 10.16 -27.23 -2.19
C LEU A 34 9.65 -25.86 -2.65
N ILE A 35 10.14 -25.36 -3.78
CA ILE A 35 9.61 -24.11 -4.39
C ILE A 35 8.12 -24.23 -4.60
N ARG A 36 7.65 -25.34 -5.22
CA ARG A 36 6.22 -25.58 -5.43
C ARG A 36 5.44 -25.55 -4.11
N THR A 37 5.94 -26.24 -3.08
CA THR A 37 5.27 -26.27 -1.77
C THR A 37 5.18 -24.87 -1.17
N THR A 38 6.28 -24.14 -1.16
CA THR A 38 6.34 -22.76 -0.63
C THR A 38 5.38 -21.85 -1.38
N VAL A 39 5.40 -21.86 -2.72
CA VAL A 39 4.49 -21.06 -3.54
C VAL A 39 3.04 -21.35 -3.20
N MET A 40 2.64 -22.63 -3.11
CA MET A 40 1.27 -23.00 -2.79
C MET A 40 0.85 -22.54 -1.39
N MET A 41 1.77 -22.57 -0.40
CA MET A 41 1.53 -22.03 0.94
C MET A 41 1.33 -20.51 0.91
N LYS A 42 2.18 -19.77 0.16
CA LYS A 42 2.06 -18.31 0.03
C LYS A 42 0.77 -17.91 -0.71
N LEU A 43 0.39 -18.66 -1.74
CA LEU A 43 -0.87 -18.45 -2.46
C LEU A 43 -2.10 -18.77 -1.58
N GLU A 44 -2.02 -19.78 -0.73
CA GLU A 44 -3.08 -20.08 0.25
C GLU A 44 -3.23 -18.93 1.25
N ALA A 45 -2.13 -18.39 1.79
CA ALA A 45 -2.13 -17.28 2.73
C ALA A 45 -2.82 -16.01 2.19
N VAL A 46 -2.78 -15.80 0.87
CA VAL A 46 -3.47 -14.67 0.22
C VAL A 46 -4.79 -15.07 -0.44
N GLY A 47 -5.26 -16.30 -0.26
CA GLY A 47 -6.52 -16.82 -0.80
C GLY A 47 -6.53 -16.99 -2.33
N LEU A 48 -5.38 -17.28 -2.95
CA LEU A 48 -5.23 -17.41 -4.41
C LEU A 48 -4.70 -18.77 -4.86
N ARG A 49 -4.71 -19.79 -4.00
CA ARG A 49 -4.23 -21.14 -4.39
C ARG A 49 -4.91 -21.67 -5.65
N GLY A 50 -6.24 -21.47 -5.77
CA GLY A 50 -7.01 -21.90 -6.94
C GLY A 50 -6.73 -21.10 -8.22
N ALA A 51 -6.05 -19.96 -8.12
CA ALA A 51 -5.69 -19.08 -9.24
C ALA A 51 -4.24 -19.26 -9.73
N ALA A 52 -3.51 -20.27 -9.23
CA ALA A 52 -2.09 -20.45 -9.49
C ALA A 52 -1.72 -20.50 -10.98
N SER A 53 -2.59 -21.06 -11.83
CA SER A 53 -2.37 -21.19 -13.29
C SER A 53 -2.84 -20.00 -14.11
N LEU A 54 -3.55 -19.03 -13.51
CA LEU A 54 -4.08 -17.88 -14.23
C LEU A 54 -2.96 -16.90 -14.60
N MET A 55 -3.12 -16.25 -15.77
CA MET A 55 -2.26 -15.16 -16.18
C MET A 55 -2.68 -13.83 -15.51
N PRO A 56 -1.78 -12.86 -15.35
CA PRO A 56 -2.13 -11.56 -14.79
C PRO A 56 -3.30 -10.86 -15.48
N SER A 57 -3.47 -11.06 -16.80
CA SER A 57 -4.57 -10.51 -17.58
C SER A 57 -5.95 -11.13 -17.24
N GLU A 58 -5.97 -12.26 -16.56
CA GLU A 58 -7.20 -12.95 -16.14
C GLU A 58 -7.60 -12.60 -14.69
N LEU A 59 -6.78 -11.81 -14.00
CA LEU A 59 -7.00 -11.44 -12.61
C LEU A 59 -7.81 -10.14 -12.47
N SER A 60 -8.67 -10.07 -11.46
CA SER A 60 -9.17 -8.78 -11.01
C SER A 60 -8.03 -7.95 -10.37
N GLY A 61 -8.21 -6.62 -10.26
CA GLY A 61 -7.22 -5.75 -9.62
C GLY A 61 -6.84 -6.20 -8.20
N GLY A 62 -7.83 -6.60 -7.40
CA GLY A 62 -7.60 -7.13 -6.06
C GLY A 62 -6.89 -8.49 -6.06
N MET A 63 -7.18 -9.38 -7.02
CA MET A 63 -6.43 -10.63 -7.17
C MET A 63 -4.99 -10.37 -7.56
N ALA A 64 -4.74 -9.46 -8.50
CA ALA A 64 -3.38 -9.10 -8.93
C ALA A 64 -2.55 -8.56 -7.76
N ARG A 65 -3.13 -7.70 -6.90
CA ARG A 65 -2.43 -7.20 -5.70
C ARG A 65 -2.13 -8.30 -4.70
N ARG A 66 -3.06 -9.22 -4.45
CA ARG A 66 -2.82 -10.36 -3.57
C ARG A 66 -1.76 -11.31 -4.13
N ALA A 67 -1.72 -11.52 -5.45
CA ALA A 67 -0.65 -12.29 -6.09
C ALA A 67 0.72 -11.60 -5.94
N ALA A 68 0.78 -10.28 -6.11
CA ALA A 68 1.99 -9.52 -5.87
C ALA A 68 2.43 -9.54 -4.40
N LEU A 69 1.49 -9.56 -3.45
CA LEU A 69 1.77 -9.75 -2.03
C LEU A 69 2.34 -11.14 -1.75
N ALA A 70 1.75 -12.21 -2.33
CA ALA A 70 2.29 -13.56 -2.22
C ALA A 70 3.74 -13.64 -2.73
N ARG A 71 4.06 -12.96 -3.84
CA ARG A 71 5.42 -12.83 -4.35
C ARG A 71 6.33 -12.07 -3.39
N ALA A 72 5.85 -10.98 -2.79
CA ALA A 72 6.63 -10.17 -1.86
C ALA A 72 7.01 -10.94 -0.59
N ILE A 73 6.14 -11.85 -0.11
CA ILE A 73 6.41 -12.68 1.07
C ILE A 73 7.06 -14.04 0.75
N ALA A 74 7.40 -14.31 -0.52
CA ALA A 74 7.92 -15.62 -0.94
C ALA A 74 9.22 -16.01 -0.24
N LEU A 75 10.11 -15.03 0.00
CA LEU A 75 11.42 -15.22 0.63
C LEU A 75 11.41 -14.98 2.15
N ASP A 76 10.26 -14.94 2.81
CA ASP A 76 10.12 -14.64 4.24
C ASP A 76 10.96 -13.39 4.66
N PRO A 77 10.67 -12.21 4.10
CA PRO A 77 11.45 -11.01 4.38
C PRO A 77 11.23 -10.52 5.81
N GLU A 78 12.24 -9.87 6.40
CA GLU A 78 12.12 -9.20 7.70
C GLU A 78 11.40 -7.84 7.62
N LEU A 79 11.35 -7.24 6.43
CA LEU A 79 10.73 -5.95 6.14
C LEU A 79 9.99 -5.99 4.82
N ILE A 80 8.75 -5.53 4.81
CA ILE A 80 7.95 -5.29 3.61
C ILE A 80 7.58 -3.82 3.53
N MET A 81 7.82 -3.20 2.38
CA MET A 81 7.37 -1.85 2.05
C MET A 81 6.17 -1.93 1.12
N PHE A 82 5.10 -1.24 1.46
CA PHE A 82 3.87 -1.12 0.67
C PHE A 82 3.77 0.30 0.14
N ASP A 83 3.70 0.44 -1.17
CA ASP A 83 3.54 1.71 -1.87
C ASP A 83 2.11 1.81 -2.40
N GLU A 84 1.28 2.62 -1.75
CA GLU A 84 -0.13 2.85 -2.07
C GLU A 84 -0.93 1.55 -2.30
N PRO A 85 -0.96 0.62 -1.34
CA PRO A 85 -1.56 -0.69 -1.55
C PRO A 85 -3.08 -0.66 -1.75
N PHE A 86 -3.76 0.40 -1.29
CA PHE A 86 -5.22 0.50 -1.27
C PHE A 86 -5.82 1.22 -2.48
N VAL A 87 -5.02 2.01 -3.20
CA VAL A 87 -5.48 2.86 -4.31
C VAL A 87 -6.21 2.06 -5.39
N GLY A 88 -7.40 2.56 -5.77
CA GLY A 88 -8.21 2.02 -6.86
C GLY A 88 -8.90 0.69 -6.52
N GLN A 89 -9.00 0.33 -5.24
CA GLN A 89 -9.76 -0.83 -4.80
C GLN A 89 -11.19 -0.42 -4.42
N ASP A 90 -12.12 -1.35 -4.63
CA ASP A 90 -13.46 -1.21 -4.04
C ASP A 90 -13.39 -1.43 -2.51
N PRO A 91 -14.38 -0.93 -1.75
CA PRO A 91 -14.33 -1.00 -0.29
C PRO A 91 -14.19 -2.40 0.30
N ILE A 92 -14.74 -3.43 -0.35
CA ILE A 92 -14.64 -4.82 0.12
C ILE A 92 -13.21 -5.33 -0.07
N THR A 93 -12.66 -5.13 -1.26
CA THR A 93 -11.29 -5.53 -1.59
C THR A 93 -10.27 -4.77 -0.73
N MET A 94 -10.50 -3.48 -0.46
CA MET A 94 -9.69 -2.68 0.45
C MET A 94 -9.69 -3.28 1.86
N GLY A 95 -10.84 -3.56 2.45
CA GLY A 95 -10.95 -4.21 3.76
C GLY A 95 -10.26 -5.57 3.83
N VAL A 96 -10.32 -6.36 2.74
CA VAL A 96 -9.58 -7.63 2.63
C VAL A 96 -8.08 -7.39 2.66
N LEU A 97 -7.56 -6.39 1.95
CA LEU A 97 -6.12 -6.09 1.92
C LEU A 97 -5.61 -5.56 3.25
N VAL A 98 -6.36 -4.67 3.92
CA VAL A 98 -6.04 -4.17 5.26
C VAL A 98 -5.90 -5.34 6.22
N LYS A 99 -6.92 -6.20 6.30
CA LYS A 99 -6.91 -7.38 7.16
C LYS A 99 -5.76 -8.33 6.83
N LEU A 100 -5.47 -8.53 5.55
CA LEU A 100 -4.40 -9.44 5.11
C LEU A 100 -3.01 -8.91 5.48
N ILE A 101 -2.77 -7.59 5.38
CA ILE A 101 -1.51 -6.97 5.80
C ILE A 101 -1.32 -7.14 7.30
N ASP A 102 -2.36 -6.87 8.09
CA ASP A 102 -2.35 -7.04 9.55
C ASP A 102 -2.10 -8.51 9.96
N GLU A 103 -2.84 -9.45 9.38
CA GLU A 103 -2.66 -10.89 9.65
C GLU A 103 -1.25 -11.38 9.28
N LEU A 104 -0.69 -10.93 8.15
CA LEU A 104 0.67 -11.30 7.73
C LEU A 104 1.73 -10.71 8.66
N ASN A 105 1.57 -9.45 9.08
CA ASN A 105 2.46 -8.82 10.06
C ASN A 105 2.52 -9.67 11.34
N HIS A 106 1.36 -9.99 11.92
CA HIS A 106 1.27 -10.78 13.15
C HIS A 106 1.77 -12.24 12.98
N ALA A 107 1.38 -12.90 11.88
CA ALA A 107 1.72 -14.30 11.67
C ALA A 107 3.20 -14.53 11.33
N LEU A 108 3.82 -13.62 10.60
CA LEU A 108 5.22 -13.73 10.16
C LEU A 108 6.19 -12.95 11.05
N GLY A 109 5.70 -12.07 11.94
CA GLY A 109 6.54 -11.17 12.73
C GLY A 109 7.37 -10.20 11.86
N VAL A 110 6.86 -9.86 10.67
CA VAL A 110 7.54 -9.01 9.70
C VAL A 110 7.26 -7.54 9.99
N THR A 111 8.27 -6.68 9.85
CA THR A 111 8.05 -5.23 9.90
C THR A 111 7.38 -4.76 8.61
N CYS A 112 6.27 -4.03 8.73
CA CYS A 112 5.54 -3.46 7.60
C CYS A 112 5.68 -1.94 7.59
N VAL A 113 6.10 -1.35 6.46
CA VAL A 113 6.07 0.09 6.22
C VAL A 113 5.03 0.34 5.12
N VAL A 114 3.95 1.04 5.46
CA VAL A 114 2.86 1.35 4.52
C VAL A 114 2.90 2.84 4.20
N VAL A 115 3.04 3.17 2.92
CA VAL A 115 2.89 4.54 2.41
C VAL A 115 1.53 4.62 1.74
N SER A 116 0.65 5.47 2.24
CA SER A 116 -0.68 5.67 1.66
C SER A 116 -1.28 7.01 2.08
N HIS A 117 -2.24 7.48 1.32
CA HIS A 117 -3.11 8.61 1.66
C HIS A 117 -4.50 8.16 2.17
N ASP A 118 -4.76 6.86 2.21
CA ASP A 118 -6.00 6.27 2.78
C ASP A 118 -5.86 6.23 4.31
N VAL A 119 -6.11 7.38 4.95
CA VAL A 119 -5.83 7.61 6.37
C VAL A 119 -6.56 6.63 7.31
N PRO A 120 -7.89 6.40 7.17
CA PRO A 120 -8.61 5.50 8.07
C PRO A 120 -8.06 4.08 8.03
N GLU A 121 -7.72 3.58 6.85
CA GLU A 121 -7.20 2.23 6.62
C GLU A 121 -5.83 2.06 7.26
N VAL A 122 -4.93 3.02 7.02
CA VAL A 122 -3.57 2.99 7.62
C VAL A 122 -3.65 3.05 9.14
N LEU A 123 -4.41 4.00 9.69
CA LEU A 123 -4.51 4.16 11.15
C LEU A 123 -5.20 2.99 11.85
N SER A 124 -5.98 2.18 11.12
CA SER A 124 -6.63 1.00 11.69
C SER A 124 -5.66 -0.15 12.01
N ILE A 125 -4.49 -0.19 11.34
CA ILE A 125 -3.51 -1.28 11.48
C ILE A 125 -2.11 -0.81 11.91
N ALA A 126 -1.87 0.50 11.93
CA ALA A 126 -0.54 1.03 12.25
C ALA A 126 -0.29 1.09 13.76
N ASP A 127 0.81 0.52 14.22
CA ASP A 127 1.34 0.74 15.57
C ASP A 127 1.84 2.17 15.74
N TYR A 128 2.42 2.72 14.68
CA TYR A 128 3.00 4.06 14.66
C TYR A 128 2.94 4.67 13.25
N ALA A 129 2.59 5.94 13.14
CA ALA A 129 2.48 6.62 11.86
C ALA A 129 3.19 7.96 11.82
N TYR A 130 3.61 8.36 10.63
CA TYR A 130 4.22 9.64 10.32
C TYR A 130 3.37 10.36 9.28
N ILE A 131 3.01 11.61 9.53
CA ILE A 131 2.37 12.47 8.53
C ILE A 131 3.46 13.33 7.90
N VAL A 132 3.64 13.18 6.58
CA VAL A 132 4.64 13.89 5.79
C VAL A 132 3.98 14.93 4.93
N ALA A 133 4.38 16.19 5.08
CA ALA A 133 3.96 17.29 4.23
C ALA A 133 5.13 18.30 4.09
N GLU A 134 5.17 19.06 3.00
CA GLU A 134 6.21 20.07 2.75
C GLU A 134 7.64 19.52 2.93
N GLN A 135 7.88 18.28 2.51
CA GLN A 135 9.17 17.57 2.59
C GLN A 135 9.69 17.34 4.03
N LYS A 136 8.80 17.34 5.01
CA LYS A 136 9.13 17.09 6.42
C LYS A 136 8.03 16.28 7.12
N VAL A 137 8.36 15.68 8.24
CA VAL A 137 7.38 15.07 9.14
C VAL A 137 6.73 16.22 9.94
N ILE A 138 5.41 16.39 9.76
CA ILE A 138 4.63 17.42 10.47
C ILE A 138 3.97 16.88 11.73
N ALA A 139 3.72 15.57 11.81
CA ALA A 139 3.25 14.89 13.02
C ALA A 139 3.68 13.42 12.98
N GLN A 140 3.76 12.80 14.16
CA GLN A 140 4.05 11.38 14.32
C GLN A 140 3.48 10.87 15.63
N GLY A 141 3.16 9.59 15.70
CA GLY A 141 2.63 8.95 16.92
C GLY A 141 1.79 7.73 16.60
N SER A 142 1.16 7.18 17.64
CA SER A 142 0.08 6.20 17.51
C SER A 142 -1.15 6.80 16.83
N ALA A 143 -2.08 5.97 16.37
CA ALA A 143 -3.33 6.43 15.77
C ALA A 143 -4.09 7.39 16.71
N GLN A 144 -4.14 7.09 18.02
CA GLN A 144 -4.81 7.93 19.01
C GLN A 144 -4.12 9.29 19.19
N GLU A 145 -2.79 9.32 19.31
CA GLU A 145 -2.04 10.56 19.44
C GLU A 145 -2.19 11.48 18.23
N LEU A 146 -2.27 10.89 17.03
CA LEU A 146 -2.52 11.65 15.81
C LEU A 146 -3.96 12.18 15.74
N GLN A 147 -4.95 11.38 16.15
CA GLN A 147 -6.35 11.80 16.20
C GLN A 147 -6.60 12.91 17.23
N ASP A 148 -5.85 12.94 18.33
CA ASP A 148 -5.93 13.95 19.37
C ASP A 148 -5.05 15.19 19.08
N ASN A 149 -4.30 15.19 17.98
CA ASN A 149 -3.38 16.28 17.64
C ASN A 149 -4.14 17.58 17.35
N PRO A 150 -3.86 18.70 18.05
CA PRO A 150 -4.55 19.97 17.89
C PRO A 150 -4.08 20.80 16.67
N ASP A 151 -3.00 20.41 16.01
CA ASP A 151 -2.47 21.16 14.88
C ASP A 151 -3.46 21.20 13.72
N ARG A 152 -3.73 22.40 13.20
CA ARG A 152 -4.76 22.61 12.17
C ARG A 152 -4.42 21.95 10.82
N GLN A 153 -3.13 21.84 10.47
CA GLN A 153 -2.71 21.19 9.22
C GLN A 153 -2.86 19.67 9.34
N VAL A 154 -2.52 19.12 10.50
CA VAL A 154 -2.72 17.70 10.82
C VAL A 154 -4.20 17.36 10.80
N ARG A 155 -5.05 18.17 11.46
CA ARG A 155 -6.53 17.99 11.45
C ARG A 155 -7.10 18.08 10.04
N GLN A 156 -6.67 19.06 9.24
CA GLN A 156 -7.12 19.20 7.86
C GLN A 156 -6.85 17.92 7.05
N PHE A 157 -5.67 17.33 7.22
CA PHE A 157 -5.29 16.10 6.52
C PHE A 157 -6.06 14.88 7.02
N LEU A 158 -6.12 14.69 8.35
CA LEU A 158 -6.79 13.51 8.95
C LEU A 158 -8.30 13.50 8.70
N ASP A 159 -8.95 14.67 8.76
CA ASP A 159 -10.40 14.80 8.64
C ASP A 159 -10.85 15.07 7.20
N GLY A 160 -9.91 15.25 6.25
CA GLY A 160 -10.23 15.57 4.85
C GLY A 160 -10.95 16.90 4.68
N ILE A 161 -10.65 17.92 5.52
CA ILE A 161 -11.32 19.20 5.51
C ILE A 161 -10.80 20.08 4.36
N ALA A 162 -11.69 20.59 3.52
CA ALA A 162 -11.33 21.42 2.38
C ALA A 162 -10.71 22.76 2.78
N ASP A 163 -11.19 23.37 3.87
CA ASP A 163 -10.73 24.66 4.36
C ASP A 163 -9.71 24.50 5.50
N GLY A 164 -8.50 25.04 5.32
CA GLY A 164 -7.45 24.93 6.33
C GLY A 164 -6.13 25.57 5.90
N PRO A 165 -5.05 25.29 6.64
CA PRO A 165 -3.70 25.80 6.33
C PRO A 165 -3.20 25.46 4.93
N VAL A 166 -3.57 24.29 4.40
CA VAL A 166 -3.30 23.93 3.00
C VAL A 166 -4.36 24.59 2.12
N PRO A 167 -4.00 25.63 1.34
CA PRO A 167 -4.99 26.39 0.60
C PRO A 167 -5.52 25.62 -0.61
N PHE A 168 -6.82 25.70 -0.86
CA PHE A 168 -7.44 25.19 -2.08
C PHE A 168 -6.98 25.95 -3.33
N ARG A 169 -6.79 27.29 -3.18
CA ARG A 169 -6.45 28.17 -4.30
C ARG A 169 -4.94 28.30 -4.45
N PHE A 170 -4.45 28.14 -5.67
CA PHE A 170 -3.09 28.53 -6.00
C PHE A 170 -2.93 30.04 -5.79
N PRO A 171 -1.80 30.51 -5.18
CA PRO A 171 -1.56 31.93 -4.96
C PRO A 171 -1.67 32.73 -6.28
N ALA A 172 -2.49 33.75 -6.27
CA ALA A 172 -2.71 34.67 -7.39
C ALA A 172 -2.85 36.10 -6.88
N GLY A 173 -2.75 37.08 -7.76
CA GLY A 173 -3.10 38.48 -7.49
C GLY A 173 -4.58 38.68 -7.17
N ASP A 174 -4.98 39.94 -6.97
CA ASP A 174 -6.40 40.25 -6.75
C ASP A 174 -7.20 39.87 -8.00
N TYR A 175 -8.28 39.11 -7.80
CA TYR A 175 -9.13 38.61 -8.88
C TYR A 175 -9.80 39.74 -9.69
N GLN A 176 -10.16 40.85 -9.04
CA GLN A 176 -10.77 41.98 -9.72
C GLN A 176 -9.76 42.74 -10.59
N ASP A 177 -8.50 42.83 -10.10
CA ASP A 177 -7.43 43.47 -10.87
C ASP A 177 -7.04 42.63 -12.09
N ASP A 178 -6.99 41.29 -11.94
CA ASP A 178 -6.77 40.37 -13.07
C ASP A 178 -7.91 40.47 -14.12
N LEU A 179 -9.19 40.49 -13.66
CA LEU A 179 -10.34 40.58 -14.53
C LEU A 179 -10.41 41.92 -15.29
N LEU A 180 -10.05 43.03 -14.63
CA LEU A 180 -10.15 44.36 -15.18
C LEU A 180 -8.88 44.81 -15.92
N GLY A 181 -7.89 43.93 -16.03
CA GLY A 181 -6.60 44.22 -16.68
C GLY A 181 -5.78 45.29 -15.94
N ARG A 182 -5.96 45.42 -14.62
CA ARG A 182 -5.28 46.40 -13.77
C ARG A 182 -4.01 45.82 -13.11
N GLY A 183 -3.76 44.53 -13.23
CA GLY A 183 -2.51 43.87 -12.83
C GLY A 183 -1.43 44.10 -13.89
N ASN A 184 -0.31 44.70 -13.50
CA ASN A 184 0.89 44.83 -14.33
C ASN A 184 1.62 43.50 -14.46
#